data_7d79d4992af58ec057ce0c2359a70791
#
_entry.id   7d79d4992af58ec057ce0c2359a70791
#
_cell.length_a   1.000
_cell.length_b   1.000
_cell.length_c   1.000
_cell.angle_alpha   90.00
_cell.angle_beta   90.00
_cell.angle_gamma   90.00
#
_symmetry.space_group_name_H-M   'P 1'
#
loop_
_entity.id
_entity.type
_entity.pdbx_description
1 polymer ?
#
loop_
_entity_poly.entity_id
_entity_poly.type
_entity_poly.pdbx_seq_one_letter_code
_entity_poly.pdbx_strand_id
1 'polypeptide(L)'
;MKGCWEPNLRLREARRLYEDQLLGPESIVNMGDVFFTGTADGKILKLIGRRIVTLATLGRPPCGAREDEPTCGRPLGIRAGPNGTLFVADAYLGVFEVDPATGAVTRLVAGGQEVGGRKLSFINDVAVTQDGRKLYFTDSSSRWQRRDYLHLIMEATADGRVLEYDTETRELTVVMENLRFPNGIQLLPDQESVLVAETTMARIRRVHVAGLNKGGMDTFVDNLPGFPDNIRPSSSGGYWVSMAAVRPNPGFSMLDFLSQRPWVKKLIFKLFSQDVLMKAVPRYSLVAEIQDGGVCRRSFHDPNGLVAAYVSEAHEHHGKLYIGSFRSPYIAVLDLQGP
;
A
#
# COMPACT_ATOMS: atom_id res chain seq x y z
N MET A 1 15.66 11.99 13.42
CA MET A 1 15.57 12.36 12.00
C MET A 1 16.42 13.61 11.78
N LYS A 2 17.20 13.68 10.69
CA LYS A 2 18.06 14.81 10.33
C LYS A 2 18.04 15.01 8.82
N GLY A 3 18.40 16.20 8.36
CA GLY A 3 18.45 16.54 6.94
C GLY A 3 17.07 16.40 6.28
N CYS A 4 16.98 15.69 5.16
CA CYS A 4 15.72 15.46 4.43
C CYS A 4 14.57 14.91 5.30
N TRP A 5 14.89 14.18 6.37
CA TRP A 5 13.93 13.56 7.28
C TRP A 5 13.55 14.46 8.47
N GLU A 6 13.99 15.71 8.48
CA GLU A 6 13.71 16.63 9.59
C GLU A 6 12.21 16.91 9.69
N PRO A 7 11.60 16.75 10.88
CA PRO A 7 10.17 16.97 11.06
C PRO A 7 9.76 18.39 10.65
N ASN A 8 8.65 18.45 9.92
CA ASN A 8 8.01 19.70 9.52
C ASN A 8 6.49 19.57 9.65
N LEU A 9 5.74 20.56 9.22
CA LEU A 9 4.28 20.58 9.30
C LEU A 9 3.63 20.62 7.93
N ARG A 10 4.36 20.30 6.87
CA ARG A 10 3.93 20.49 5.49
C ARG A 10 2.64 19.73 5.15
N LEU A 11 2.43 18.52 5.68
CA LEU A 11 1.18 17.78 5.47
C LEU A 11 -0.04 18.47 6.08
N ARG A 12 0.12 19.39 7.03
CA ARG A 12 -1.00 20.15 7.60
C ARG A 12 -1.57 21.20 6.66
N GLU A 13 -0.85 21.56 5.60
CA GLU A 13 -1.33 22.47 4.56
C GLU A 13 -2.24 21.76 3.55
N ALA A 14 -2.33 20.43 3.60
CA ALA A 14 -3.24 19.69 2.78
C ALA A 14 -4.70 19.98 3.13
N ARG A 15 -5.55 20.02 2.11
CA ARG A 15 -7.01 20.11 2.28
C ARG A 15 -7.63 18.71 2.19
N ARG A 16 -8.69 18.48 2.91
CA ARG A 16 -9.46 17.22 2.84
C ARG A 16 -10.53 17.30 1.77
N LEU A 17 -10.60 16.26 0.95
CA LEU A 17 -11.65 16.05 -0.03
C LEU A 17 -12.55 14.89 0.41
N TYR A 18 -13.83 14.99 0.12
CA TYR A 18 -14.86 13.98 0.41
C TYR A 18 -14.89 13.57 1.90
N GLU A 19 -14.69 14.53 2.79
CA GLU A 19 -14.66 14.29 4.23
C GLU A 19 -15.96 13.63 4.70
N ASP A 20 -15.83 12.58 5.51
CA ASP A 20 -16.92 11.73 6.02
C ASP A 20 -17.76 11.00 4.94
N GLN A 21 -17.31 11.00 3.68
CA GLN A 21 -17.97 10.32 2.57
C GLN A 21 -17.22 9.08 2.08
N LEU A 22 -15.97 8.90 2.50
CA LEU A 22 -15.13 7.76 2.15
C LEU A 22 -14.86 6.90 3.39
N LEU A 23 -14.53 5.65 3.17
CA LEU A 23 -14.17 4.73 4.24
C LEU A 23 -12.80 4.10 3.94
N GLY A 24 -11.74 4.73 4.44
CA GLY A 24 -10.37 4.26 4.25
C GLY A 24 -9.96 4.12 2.78
N PRO A 25 -9.93 5.22 1.99
CA PRO A 25 -9.46 5.19 0.59
C PRO A 25 -7.95 4.93 0.58
N GLU A 26 -7.57 3.66 0.39
CA GLU A 26 -6.22 3.19 0.66
C GLU A 26 -5.26 3.52 -0.46
N SER A 27 -5.65 3.28 -1.72
CA SER A 27 -4.86 3.56 -2.92
C SER A 27 -5.63 4.48 -3.87
N ILE A 28 -4.91 5.28 -4.63
CA ILE A 28 -5.48 6.26 -5.55
C ILE A 28 -4.80 6.15 -6.90
N VAL A 29 -5.60 6.14 -7.96
CA VAL A 29 -5.12 6.23 -9.34
C VAL A 29 -6.02 7.16 -10.13
N ASN A 30 -5.52 7.76 -11.19
CA ASN A 30 -6.32 8.61 -12.07
C ASN A 30 -6.24 8.18 -13.55
N MET A 31 -7.29 8.49 -14.27
CA MET A 31 -7.34 8.50 -15.73
C MET A 31 -7.87 9.87 -16.18
N GLY A 32 -6.98 10.72 -16.69
CA GLY A 32 -7.28 12.16 -16.84
C GLY A 32 -7.61 12.77 -15.46
N ASP A 33 -8.71 13.51 -15.39
CA ASP A 33 -9.16 14.16 -14.15
C ASP A 33 -10.14 13.30 -13.33
N VAL A 34 -10.32 12.03 -13.69
CA VAL A 34 -11.15 11.07 -12.96
C VAL A 34 -10.27 10.22 -12.07
N PHE A 35 -10.56 10.19 -10.78
CA PHE A 35 -9.83 9.39 -9.81
C PHE A 35 -10.59 8.12 -9.42
N PHE A 36 -9.84 7.10 -9.02
CA PHE A 36 -10.38 5.84 -8.54
C PHE A 36 -9.70 5.45 -7.23
N THR A 37 -10.46 4.85 -6.32
CA THR A 37 -9.97 4.36 -5.04
C THR A 37 -10.76 3.16 -4.55
N GLY A 38 -10.12 2.29 -3.79
CA GLY A 38 -10.75 1.19 -3.06
C GLY A 38 -11.06 1.60 -1.62
N THR A 39 -12.19 1.13 -1.09
CA THR A 39 -12.64 1.47 0.28
C THR A 39 -12.83 0.24 1.16
N ALA A 40 -12.86 0.48 2.48
CA ALA A 40 -12.93 -0.59 3.49
C ALA A 40 -14.26 -1.36 3.49
N ASP A 41 -15.27 -0.86 2.79
CA ASP A 41 -16.54 -1.55 2.58
C ASP A 41 -16.62 -2.32 1.24
N GLY A 42 -15.45 -2.69 0.68
CA GLY A 42 -15.33 -3.55 -0.49
C GLY A 42 -15.70 -2.91 -1.82
N LYS A 43 -15.75 -1.58 -1.88
CA LYS A 43 -16.12 -0.84 -3.08
C LYS A 43 -14.92 -0.29 -3.82
N ILE A 44 -15.06 -0.19 -5.12
CA ILE A 44 -14.23 0.63 -5.99
C ILE A 44 -15.04 1.86 -6.36
N LEU A 45 -14.53 3.01 -5.99
CA LEU A 45 -15.18 4.30 -6.21
C LEU A 45 -14.53 5.05 -7.36
N LYS A 46 -15.37 5.73 -8.15
CA LYS A 46 -15.01 6.68 -9.20
C LYS A 46 -15.34 8.08 -8.73
N LEU A 47 -14.33 8.93 -8.68
CA LEU A 47 -14.40 10.30 -8.18
C LEU A 47 -14.30 11.28 -9.34
N ILE A 48 -15.35 12.06 -9.57
CA ILE A 48 -15.45 13.02 -10.69
C ILE A 48 -15.79 14.40 -10.11
N GLY A 49 -14.81 15.28 -10.02
CA GLY A 49 -14.97 16.57 -9.36
C GLY A 49 -15.40 16.38 -7.90
N ARG A 50 -16.66 16.72 -7.56
CA ARG A 50 -17.23 16.52 -6.21
C ARG A 50 -18.16 15.29 -6.11
N ARG A 51 -18.32 14.55 -7.21
CA ARG A 51 -19.22 13.39 -7.25
C ARG A 51 -18.46 12.11 -6.90
N ILE A 52 -19.07 11.30 -6.09
CA ILE A 52 -18.63 9.93 -5.79
C ILE A 52 -19.61 8.97 -6.46
N VAL A 53 -19.09 8.04 -7.24
CA VAL A 53 -19.88 6.98 -7.89
C VAL A 53 -19.29 5.64 -7.49
N THR A 54 -20.11 4.73 -7.01
CA THR A 54 -19.70 3.33 -6.84
C THR A 54 -19.56 2.69 -8.22
N LEU A 55 -18.32 2.41 -8.62
CA LEU A 55 -18.03 1.77 -9.90
C LEU A 55 -18.30 0.28 -9.84
N ALA A 56 -17.79 -0.38 -8.81
CA ALA A 56 -17.93 -1.82 -8.62
C ALA A 56 -17.93 -2.18 -7.13
N THR A 57 -18.47 -3.35 -6.82
CA THR A 57 -18.37 -4.00 -5.50
C THR A 57 -17.82 -5.41 -5.73
N LEU A 58 -16.71 -5.76 -5.09
CA LEU A 58 -16.01 -7.03 -5.35
C LEU A 58 -16.61 -8.19 -4.58
N GLY A 59 -17.04 -7.98 -3.36
CA GLY A 59 -17.59 -9.01 -2.48
C GLY A 59 -19.09 -8.87 -2.24
N ARG A 60 -19.53 -9.34 -1.09
CA ARG A 60 -20.94 -9.38 -0.67
C ARG A 60 -21.11 -8.87 0.76
N PRO A 61 -22.27 -8.27 1.10
CA PRO A 61 -22.61 -7.93 2.47
C PRO A 61 -22.59 -9.18 3.40
N PRO A 62 -22.36 -8.97 4.73
CA PRO A 62 -22.21 -7.70 5.40
C PRO A 62 -20.87 -7.03 5.12
N CYS A 63 -20.81 -5.69 5.25
CA CYS A 63 -19.63 -4.88 5.00
C CYS A 63 -19.52 -3.77 6.03
N GLY A 64 -18.27 -3.42 6.39
CA GLY A 64 -17.97 -2.28 7.25
C GLY A 64 -17.34 -2.65 8.59
N ALA A 65 -17.51 -3.88 9.08
CA ALA A 65 -16.77 -4.39 10.22
C ALA A 65 -15.51 -5.13 9.76
N ARG A 66 -14.53 -5.22 10.65
CA ARG A 66 -13.27 -5.93 10.40
C ARG A 66 -13.50 -7.42 10.12
N GLU A 67 -14.46 -8.01 10.79
CA GLU A 67 -14.86 -9.41 10.65
C GLU A 67 -15.48 -9.71 9.28
N ASP A 68 -16.09 -8.71 8.66
CA ASP A 68 -16.76 -8.81 7.37
C ASP A 68 -15.78 -8.80 6.18
N GLU A 69 -14.55 -8.28 6.37
CA GLU A 69 -13.57 -8.10 5.29
C GLU A 69 -13.38 -9.35 4.41
N PRO A 70 -13.29 -10.58 4.94
CA PRO A 70 -13.11 -11.76 4.08
C PRO A 70 -14.24 -12.03 3.10
N THR A 71 -15.44 -11.57 3.38
CA THR A 71 -16.63 -11.72 2.53
C THR A 71 -16.89 -10.47 1.70
N CYS A 72 -16.74 -9.32 2.30
CA CYS A 72 -16.94 -8.02 1.67
C CYS A 72 -15.83 -7.68 0.66
N GLY A 73 -14.62 -8.13 0.94
CA GLY A 73 -13.42 -7.66 0.27
C GLY A 73 -12.84 -6.40 0.91
N ARG A 74 -11.58 -6.17 0.61
CA ARG A 74 -10.86 -4.96 0.96
C ARG A 74 -9.93 -4.60 -0.20
N PRO A 75 -10.41 -3.86 -1.21
CA PRO A 75 -9.54 -3.36 -2.27
C PRO A 75 -8.46 -2.46 -1.67
N LEU A 76 -7.21 -2.81 -1.93
CA LEU A 76 -6.03 -2.07 -1.52
C LEU A 76 -5.37 -1.44 -2.74
N GLY A 77 -4.43 -2.12 -3.39
CA GLY A 77 -3.74 -1.57 -4.55
C GLY A 77 -4.64 -1.41 -5.78
N ILE A 78 -4.58 -0.25 -6.43
CA ILE A 78 -5.24 0.02 -7.71
C ILE A 78 -4.23 0.61 -8.68
N ARG A 79 -4.22 0.11 -9.94
CA ARG A 79 -3.42 0.65 -11.05
C ARG A 79 -4.25 0.79 -12.31
N ALA A 80 -3.95 1.85 -13.08
CA ALA A 80 -4.42 1.98 -14.45
C ALA A 80 -3.55 1.14 -15.37
N GLY A 81 -4.15 0.28 -16.15
CA GLY A 81 -3.50 -0.47 -17.21
C GLY A 81 -3.37 0.35 -18.50
N PRO A 82 -2.48 -0.07 -19.43
CA PRO A 82 -2.23 0.66 -20.69
C PRO A 82 -3.45 0.71 -21.61
N ASN A 83 -4.34 -0.28 -21.51
CA ASN A 83 -5.56 -0.37 -22.30
C ASN A 83 -6.76 0.40 -21.70
N GLY A 84 -6.52 1.24 -20.69
CA GLY A 84 -7.58 2.00 -20.05
C GLY A 84 -8.44 1.17 -19.10
N THR A 85 -7.97 0.02 -18.64
CA THR A 85 -8.60 -0.78 -17.59
C THR A 85 -7.99 -0.48 -16.23
N LEU A 86 -8.66 -0.88 -15.14
CA LEU A 86 -8.13 -0.83 -13.79
C LEU A 86 -7.75 -2.25 -13.35
N PHE A 87 -6.57 -2.39 -12.75
CA PHE A 87 -6.18 -3.59 -12.02
C PHE A 87 -6.28 -3.32 -10.53
N VAL A 88 -6.91 -4.24 -9.81
CA VAL A 88 -7.22 -4.09 -8.38
C VAL A 88 -6.74 -5.30 -7.61
N ALA A 89 -5.93 -5.06 -6.60
CA ALA A 89 -5.53 -6.05 -5.61
C ALA A 89 -6.47 -5.96 -4.40
N ASP A 90 -7.27 -7.01 -4.19
CA ASP A 90 -8.12 -7.13 -3.00
C ASP A 90 -7.50 -8.10 -2.01
N ALA A 91 -7.41 -7.68 -0.75
CA ALA A 91 -6.70 -8.42 0.30
C ALA A 91 -7.19 -9.85 0.52
N TYR A 92 -8.44 -10.15 0.18
CA TYR A 92 -9.10 -11.44 0.42
C TYR A 92 -9.59 -12.13 -0.84
N LEU A 93 -10.12 -11.34 -1.78
CA LEU A 93 -10.87 -11.87 -2.92
C LEU A 93 -10.00 -12.15 -4.13
N GLY A 94 -8.84 -11.50 -4.23
CA GLY A 94 -7.89 -11.77 -5.31
C GLY A 94 -7.44 -10.55 -6.10
N VAL A 95 -6.99 -10.77 -7.33
CA VAL A 95 -6.62 -9.71 -8.27
C VAL A 95 -7.68 -9.65 -9.36
N PHE A 96 -8.12 -8.44 -9.67
CA PHE A 96 -9.22 -8.17 -10.59
C PHE A 96 -8.82 -7.18 -11.68
N GLU A 97 -9.44 -7.34 -12.85
CA GLU A 97 -9.53 -6.33 -13.89
C GLU A 97 -10.93 -5.70 -13.84
N VAL A 98 -11.00 -4.36 -13.90
CA VAL A 98 -12.25 -3.61 -13.79
C VAL A 98 -12.32 -2.61 -14.94
N ASP A 99 -13.43 -2.62 -15.67
CA ASP A 99 -13.72 -1.63 -16.71
C ASP A 99 -14.16 -0.30 -16.04
N PRO A 100 -13.43 0.81 -16.22
CA PRO A 100 -13.75 2.08 -15.56
C PRO A 100 -14.96 2.79 -16.14
N ALA A 101 -15.48 2.36 -17.31
CA ALA A 101 -16.68 2.92 -17.92
C ALA A 101 -17.95 2.21 -17.43
N THR A 102 -17.92 0.88 -17.40
CA THR A 102 -19.10 0.05 -17.11
C THR A 102 -19.13 -0.51 -15.70
N GLY A 103 -17.97 -0.60 -15.03
CA GLY A 103 -17.81 -1.28 -13.74
C GLY A 103 -17.80 -2.81 -13.86
N ALA A 104 -17.69 -3.35 -15.07
CA ALA A 104 -17.57 -4.80 -15.26
C ALA A 104 -16.29 -5.32 -14.61
N VAL A 105 -16.41 -6.42 -13.86
CA VAL A 105 -15.34 -7.01 -13.06
C VAL A 105 -14.98 -8.38 -13.58
N THR A 106 -13.70 -8.61 -13.85
CA THR A 106 -13.13 -9.91 -14.17
C THR A 106 -12.11 -10.31 -13.13
N ARG A 107 -12.28 -11.45 -12.48
CA ARG A 107 -11.29 -11.96 -11.51
C ARG A 107 -10.20 -12.72 -12.25
N LEU A 108 -8.97 -12.23 -12.14
CA LEU A 108 -7.78 -12.81 -12.76
C LEU A 108 -7.12 -13.87 -11.84
N VAL A 109 -7.01 -13.57 -10.56
CA VAL A 109 -6.42 -14.44 -9.55
C VAL A 109 -7.41 -14.56 -8.40
N ALA A 110 -7.66 -15.78 -7.92
CA ALA A 110 -8.53 -15.98 -6.76
C ALA A 110 -7.75 -15.83 -5.45
N GLY A 111 -8.32 -15.08 -4.50
CA GLY A 111 -7.82 -15.07 -3.12
C GLY A 111 -7.96 -16.45 -2.49
N GLY A 112 -7.03 -16.81 -1.61
CA GLY A 112 -6.99 -18.11 -0.95
C GLY A 112 -6.53 -19.28 -1.82
N GLN A 113 -6.28 -19.09 -3.13
CA GLN A 113 -5.71 -20.14 -3.95
C GLN A 113 -4.27 -20.45 -3.54
N GLU A 114 -3.87 -21.69 -3.75
CA GLU A 114 -2.52 -22.15 -3.43
C GLU A 114 -1.57 -21.93 -4.60
N VAL A 115 -0.41 -21.32 -4.30
CA VAL A 115 0.67 -21.11 -5.26
C VAL A 115 2.00 -21.38 -4.56
N GLY A 116 2.84 -22.21 -5.16
CA GLY A 116 4.12 -22.61 -4.56
C GLY A 116 3.95 -23.28 -3.18
N GLY A 117 2.89 -24.07 -3.00
CA GLY A 117 2.62 -24.80 -1.75
C GLY A 117 2.07 -23.92 -0.60
N ARG A 118 1.70 -22.67 -0.85
CA ARG A 118 1.17 -21.75 0.17
C ARG A 118 -0.02 -20.97 -0.37
N LYS A 119 -1.01 -20.70 0.49
CA LYS A 119 -2.20 -19.91 0.13
C LYS A 119 -1.88 -18.44 0.00
N LEU A 120 -2.59 -17.75 -0.92
CA LEU A 120 -2.64 -16.30 -0.99
C LEU A 120 -3.58 -15.81 0.13
N SER A 121 -3.02 -15.24 1.19
CA SER A 121 -3.82 -14.87 2.37
C SER A 121 -3.95 -13.37 2.59
N PHE A 122 -3.02 -12.58 2.04
CA PHE A 122 -3.04 -11.13 2.17
C PHE A 122 -2.43 -10.46 0.93
N ILE A 123 -3.19 -10.48 -0.17
CA ILE A 123 -2.82 -9.72 -1.38
C ILE A 123 -2.89 -8.23 -1.06
N ASN A 124 -1.90 -7.42 -1.49
CA ASN A 124 -1.79 -6.04 -1.05
C ASN A 124 -1.77 -5.05 -2.23
N ASP A 125 -0.71 -4.96 -2.98
CA ASP A 125 -0.58 -3.99 -4.07
C ASP A 125 -0.22 -4.68 -5.39
N VAL A 126 -0.45 -4.00 -6.50
CA VAL A 126 -0.25 -4.51 -7.86
C VAL A 126 0.50 -3.50 -8.72
N ALA A 127 1.37 -3.98 -9.59
CA ALA A 127 2.01 -3.21 -10.66
C ALA A 127 1.76 -3.92 -12.00
N VAL A 128 1.67 -3.16 -13.09
CA VAL A 128 1.38 -3.67 -14.43
C VAL A 128 2.47 -3.23 -15.40
N THR A 129 2.89 -4.11 -16.30
CA THR A 129 3.84 -3.78 -17.37
C THR A 129 3.23 -2.82 -18.38
N GLN A 130 4.08 -2.08 -19.12
CA GLN A 130 3.62 -1.10 -20.10
C GLN A 130 2.81 -1.70 -21.25
N ASP A 131 3.04 -2.97 -21.57
CA ASP A 131 2.27 -3.74 -22.56
C ASP A 131 1.00 -4.36 -21.99
N GLY A 132 0.77 -4.26 -20.66
CA GLY A 132 -0.37 -4.85 -19.96
C GLY A 132 -0.33 -6.37 -19.82
N ARG A 133 0.75 -7.01 -20.26
CA ARG A 133 0.86 -8.46 -20.29
C ARG A 133 1.10 -9.06 -18.93
N LYS A 134 1.93 -8.43 -18.09
CA LYS A 134 2.29 -8.97 -16.79
C LYS A 134 1.82 -8.08 -15.66
N LEU A 135 1.28 -8.73 -14.65
CA LEU A 135 0.96 -8.13 -13.36
C LEU A 135 1.92 -8.69 -12.33
N TYR A 136 2.55 -7.80 -11.57
CA TYR A 136 3.29 -8.16 -10.37
C TYR A 136 2.50 -7.69 -9.16
N PHE A 137 2.33 -8.56 -8.18
CA PHE A 137 1.62 -8.18 -6.96
C PHE A 137 2.25 -8.79 -5.72
N THR A 138 2.00 -8.14 -4.59
CA THR A 138 2.48 -8.59 -3.28
C THR A 138 1.43 -9.42 -2.57
N ASP A 139 1.87 -10.53 -1.95
CA ASP A 139 1.16 -11.27 -0.92
C ASP A 139 1.91 -11.04 0.39
N SER A 140 1.36 -10.18 1.23
CA SER A 140 2.02 -9.69 2.45
C SER A 140 2.30 -10.79 3.46
N SER A 141 1.49 -11.85 3.46
CA SER A 141 1.64 -13.03 4.29
C SER A 141 0.84 -14.20 3.71
N SER A 142 1.40 -15.39 3.78
CA SER A 142 0.68 -16.64 3.51
C SER A 142 -0.08 -17.18 4.74
N ARG A 143 0.11 -16.56 5.89
CA ARG A 143 -0.44 -16.98 7.19
C ARG A 143 -1.49 -16.03 7.74
N TRP A 144 -1.17 -14.73 7.76
CA TRP A 144 -2.02 -13.70 8.34
C TRP A 144 -2.88 -13.04 7.27
N GLN A 145 -4.13 -12.76 7.61
CA GLN A 145 -5.01 -11.96 6.77
C GLN A 145 -4.84 -10.46 7.06
N ARG A 146 -5.33 -9.61 6.18
CA ARG A 146 -5.27 -8.15 6.34
C ARG A 146 -5.81 -7.69 7.70
N ARG A 147 -6.93 -8.23 8.15
CA ARG A 147 -7.53 -7.89 9.45
C ARG A 147 -6.62 -8.19 10.65
N ASP A 148 -5.58 -9.01 10.46
CA ASP A 148 -4.62 -9.40 11.50
C ASP A 148 -3.25 -8.75 11.31
N TYR A 149 -3.18 -7.66 10.56
CA TYR A 149 -1.91 -7.03 10.16
C TYR A 149 -0.99 -6.63 11.33
N LEU A 150 -1.54 -6.32 12.52
CA LEU A 150 -0.69 -6.06 13.67
C LEU A 150 0.04 -7.31 14.15
N HIS A 151 -0.58 -8.50 14.03
CA HIS A 151 0.10 -9.76 14.32
C HIS A 151 1.26 -9.97 13.34
N LEU A 152 1.02 -9.71 12.05
CA LEU A 152 2.04 -9.80 11.02
C LEU A 152 3.23 -8.86 11.31
N ILE A 153 2.97 -7.59 11.62
CA ILE A 153 4.00 -6.62 11.98
C ILE A 153 4.79 -7.08 13.22
N MET A 154 4.11 -7.54 14.25
CA MET A 154 4.75 -7.92 15.51
C MET A 154 5.51 -9.24 15.41
N GLU A 155 5.04 -10.17 14.60
CA GLU A 155 5.73 -11.46 14.38
C GLU A 155 6.95 -11.30 13.48
N ALA A 156 6.88 -10.43 12.48
CA ALA A 156 7.93 -10.14 11.51
C ALA A 156 8.41 -11.39 10.75
N THR A 157 7.51 -12.33 10.48
CA THR A 157 7.81 -13.57 9.76
C THR A 157 8.14 -13.28 8.30
N ALA A 158 9.11 -14.00 7.74
CA ALA A 158 9.51 -13.87 6.35
C ALA A 158 8.68 -14.85 5.47
N ASP A 159 7.38 -14.65 5.41
CA ASP A 159 6.44 -15.50 4.65
C ASP A 159 5.72 -14.78 3.51
N GLY A 160 6.03 -13.51 3.31
CA GLY A 160 5.51 -12.72 2.21
C GLY A 160 6.23 -12.99 0.88
N ARG A 161 5.56 -12.64 -0.23
CA ARG A 161 5.99 -12.98 -1.58
C ARG A 161 5.68 -11.88 -2.59
N VAL A 162 6.42 -11.90 -3.71
CA VAL A 162 6.03 -11.24 -4.96
C VAL A 162 5.65 -12.32 -5.96
N LEU A 163 4.50 -12.14 -6.62
CA LEU A 163 3.97 -13.02 -7.64
C LEU A 163 3.88 -12.31 -8.99
N GLU A 164 3.98 -13.08 -10.05
CA GLU A 164 3.76 -12.68 -11.44
C GLU A 164 2.53 -13.39 -11.99
N TYR A 165 1.63 -12.64 -12.61
CA TYR A 165 0.52 -13.20 -13.39
C TYR A 165 0.66 -12.74 -14.84
N ASP A 166 0.69 -13.69 -15.78
CA ASP A 166 0.70 -13.41 -17.21
C ASP A 166 -0.75 -13.41 -17.73
N THR A 167 -1.20 -12.29 -18.27
CA THR A 167 -2.60 -12.09 -18.71
C THR A 167 -2.93 -12.89 -19.97
N GLU A 168 -1.95 -13.26 -20.78
CA GLU A 168 -2.16 -14.06 -22.00
C GLU A 168 -2.22 -15.54 -21.68
N THR A 169 -1.23 -16.07 -20.96
CA THR A 169 -1.14 -17.50 -20.63
C THR A 169 -1.98 -17.86 -19.40
N ARG A 170 -2.37 -16.87 -18.59
CA ARG A 170 -3.06 -17.03 -17.29
C ARG A 170 -2.21 -17.79 -16.26
N GLU A 171 -0.93 -17.86 -16.47
CA GLU A 171 0.01 -18.49 -15.56
C GLU A 171 0.28 -17.59 -14.35
N LEU A 172 0.27 -18.17 -13.16
CA LEU A 172 0.59 -17.51 -11.91
C LEU A 172 1.81 -18.17 -11.27
N THR A 173 2.86 -17.39 -11.08
CA THR A 173 4.15 -17.87 -10.56
C THR A 173 4.66 -17.02 -9.40
N VAL A 174 5.44 -17.64 -8.50
CA VAL A 174 6.14 -16.92 -7.43
C VAL A 174 7.48 -16.44 -7.97
N VAL A 175 7.72 -15.12 -7.88
CA VAL A 175 8.97 -14.50 -8.35
C VAL A 175 9.98 -14.35 -7.22
N MET A 176 9.51 -13.98 -6.03
CA MET A 176 10.35 -13.75 -4.85
C MET A 176 9.63 -14.20 -3.59
N GLU A 177 10.38 -14.83 -2.71
CA GLU A 177 9.90 -15.29 -1.41
C GLU A 177 10.68 -14.68 -0.24
N ASN A 178 10.29 -15.04 0.97
CA ASN A 178 10.97 -14.68 2.22
C ASN A 178 11.03 -13.17 2.48
N LEU A 179 10.02 -12.43 2.03
CA LEU A 179 9.83 -11.03 2.35
C LEU A 179 9.05 -10.85 3.67
N ARG A 180 9.34 -9.78 4.38
CA ARG A 180 8.68 -9.47 5.65
C ARG A 180 7.67 -8.35 5.47
N PHE A 181 6.41 -8.72 5.34
CA PHE A 181 5.31 -7.82 5.02
C PHE A 181 5.61 -6.99 3.76
N PRO A 182 5.75 -7.64 2.58
CA PRO A 182 5.77 -6.90 1.33
C PRO A 182 4.42 -6.21 1.15
N ASN A 183 4.47 -4.89 0.96
CA ASN A 183 3.31 -4.00 0.88
C ASN A 183 3.27 -3.38 -0.52
N GLY A 184 3.49 -2.07 -0.65
CA GLY A 184 3.50 -1.38 -1.92
C GLY A 184 4.52 -1.96 -2.91
N ILE A 185 4.12 -2.03 -4.17
CA ILE A 185 4.96 -2.50 -5.28
C ILE A 185 4.94 -1.47 -6.42
N GLN A 186 6.10 -1.17 -6.98
CA GLN A 186 6.23 -0.25 -8.10
C GLN A 186 7.20 -0.80 -9.15
N LEU A 187 6.72 -0.98 -10.38
CA LEU A 187 7.55 -1.37 -11.50
C LEU A 187 8.50 -0.23 -11.89
N LEU A 188 9.75 -0.55 -12.11
CA LEU A 188 10.78 0.39 -12.55
C LEU A 188 10.66 0.66 -14.07
N PRO A 189 11.21 1.78 -14.56
CA PRO A 189 11.17 2.11 -15.99
C PRO A 189 11.82 1.06 -16.91
N ASP A 190 12.77 0.26 -16.38
CA ASP A 190 13.41 -0.83 -17.09
C ASP A 190 12.47 -2.00 -17.41
N GLN A 191 11.30 -2.07 -16.79
CA GLN A 191 10.33 -3.16 -16.88
C GLN A 191 10.88 -4.54 -16.42
N GLU A 192 12.07 -4.56 -15.83
CA GLU A 192 12.78 -5.77 -15.38
C GLU A 192 12.85 -5.89 -13.86
N SER A 193 12.56 -4.77 -13.15
CA SER A 193 12.67 -4.72 -11.69
C SER A 193 11.46 -4.05 -11.07
N VAL A 194 11.13 -4.46 -9.83
CA VAL A 194 10.12 -3.82 -9.00
C VAL A 194 10.71 -3.37 -7.67
N LEU A 195 10.29 -2.21 -7.20
CA LEU A 195 10.48 -1.80 -5.81
C LEU A 195 9.38 -2.41 -4.96
N VAL A 196 9.74 -2.92 -3.79
CA VAL A 196 8.82 -3.55 -2.84
C VAL A 196 9.07 -2.99 -1.45
N ALA A 197 8.06 -2.40 -0.86
CA ALA A 197 8.10 -1.97 0.54
C ALA A 197 8.07 -3.18 1.47
N GLU A 198 9.11 -3.40 2.26
CA GLU A 198 9.08 -4.34 3.39
C GLU A 198 8.71 -3.56 4.66
N THR A 199 7.42 -3.43 4.92
CA THR A 199 6.87 -2.57 5.97
C THR A 199 7.52 -2.85 7.33
N THR A 200 7.54 -4.10 7.77
CA THR A 200 8.07 -4.49 9.08
C THR A 200 9.56 -4.18 9.24
N MET A 201 10.29 -4.15 8.14
CA MET A 201 11.74 -3.92 8.13
C MET A 201 12.13 -2.45 7.95
N ALA A 202 11.16 -1.56 7.75
CA ALA A 202 11.41 -0.14 7.45
C ALA A 202 12.41 0.05 6.31
N ARG A 203 12.22 -0.68 5.20
CA ARG A 203 13.09 -0.63 4.02
C ARG A 203 12.32 -0.87 2.73
N ILE A 204 12.97 -0.58 1.60
CA ILE A 204 12.48 -0.92 0.26
C ILE A 204 13.50 -1.82 -0.41
N ARG A 205 13.03 -2.91 -0.99
CA ARG A 205 13.82 -3.83 -1.81
C ARG A 205 13.61 -3.53 -3.28
N ARG A 206 14.63 -3.79 -4.08
CA ARG A 206 14.52 -3.95 -5.52
C ARG A 206 14.58 -5.44 -5.83
N VAL A 207 13.54 -5.95 -6.45
CA VAL A 207 13.40 -7.36 -6.85
C VAL A 207 13.47 -7.42 -8.37
N HIS A 208 14.37 -8.23 -8.91
CA HIS A 208 14.52 -8.42 -10.34
C HIS A 208 13.52 -9.48 -10.83
N VAL A 209 12.55 -9.05 -11.62
CA VAL A 209 11.42 -9.87 -12.08
C VAL A 209 11.58 -10.37 -13.50
N ALA A 210 12.51 -9.78 -14.27
CA ALA A 210 12.83 -10.18 -15.63
C ALA A 210 14.33 -9.98 -15.92
N GLY A 211 14.76 -10.24 -17.15
CA GLY A 211 16.14 -10.07 -17.59
C GLY A 211 17.13 -11.07 -16.99
N LEU A 212 18.41 -10.75 -17.12
CA LEU A 212 19.51 -11.62 -16.67
C LEU A 212 19.57 -11.81 -15.15
N ASN A 213 19.06 -10.84 -14.39
CA ASN A 213 19.09 -10.85 -12.93
C ASN A 213 17.81 -11.40 -12.31
N LYS A 214 16.87 -11.95 -13.10
CA LYS A 214 15.59 -12.47 -12.61
C LYS A 214 15.79 -13.40 -11.41
N GLY A 215 15.00 -13.16 -10.36
CA GLY A 215 15.08 -13.89 -9.09
C GLY A 215 16.11 -13.32 -8.10
N GLY A 216 16.89 -12.32 -8.51
CA GLY A 216 17.77 -11.56 -7.62
C GLY A 216 17.03 -10.48 -6.84
N MET A 217 17.63 -10.05 -5.74
CA MET A 217 17.09 -8.98 -4.88
C MET A 217 18.23 -8.19 -4.24
N ASP A 218 18.11 -6.88 -4.24
CA ASP A 218 19.01 -5.99 -3.52
C ASP A 218 18.24 -4.97 -2.68
N THR A 219 18.95 -4.15 -1.91
CA THR A 219 18.34 -3.13 -1.08
C THR A 219 18.35 -1.79 -1.80
N PHE A 220 17.17 -1.24 -2.08
CA PHE A 220 17.04 0.08 -2.68
C PHE A 220 17.23 1.19 -1.64
N VAL A 221 16.57 1.10 -0.48
CA VAL A 221 16.79 1.99 0.67
C VAL A 221 16.53 1.23 1.96
N ASP A 222 17.34 1.46 2.96
CA ASP A 222 17.25 0.83 4.27
C ASP A 222 17.10 1.87 5.38
N ASN A 223 16.70 1.40 6.56
CA ASN A 223 16.57 2.19 7.78
C ASN A 223 15.73 3.47 7.59
N LEU A 224 14.58 3.33 6.94
CA LEU A 224 13.62 4.42 6.79
C LEU A 224 13.15 4.94 8.17
N PRO A 225 12.80 6.21 8.29
CA PRO A 225 12.31 6.80 9.55
C PRO A 225 10.88 6.37 9.89
N GLY A 226 10.27 5.53 9.07
CA GLY A 226 8.93 5.00 9.26
C GLY A 226 8.76 3.66 8.55
N PHE A 227 7.55 3.13 8.65
CA PHE A 227 7.18 1.85 8.07
C PHE A 227 6.51 2.11 6.70
N PRO A 228 7.21 1.80 5.59
CA PRO A 228 6.73 2.13 4.25
C PRO A 228 5.48 1.32 3.90
N ASP A 229 4.52 2.00 3.27
CA ASP A 229 3.29 1.46 2.75
C ASP A 229 3.35 1.45 1.20
N ASN A 230 2.57 2.24 0.49
CA ASN A 230 2.59 2.28 -0.96
C ASN A 230 3.75 3.10 -1.54
N ILE A 231 4.19 2.70 -2.74
CA ILE A 231 5.25 3.35 -3.52
C ILE A 231 4.66 3.77 -4.86
N ARG A 232 4.82 5.04 -5.26
CA ARG A 232 4.29 5.59 -6.52
C ARG A 232 5.33 6.45 -7.23
N PRO A 233 5.30 6.53 -8.56
CA PRO A 233 6.25 7.35 -9.29
C PRO A 233 6.07 8.84 -8.96
N SER A 234 7.17 9.57 -8.96
CA SER A 234 7.20 11.03 -8.85
C SER A 234 7.52 11.64 -10.22
N SER A 235 6.98 12.82 -10.50
CA SER A 235 7.31 13.60 -11.69
C SER A 235 8.78 14.00 -11.80
N SER A 236 9.54 13.89 -10.69
CA SER A 236 10.98 14.14 -10.67
C SER A 236 11.84 12.97 -11.12
N GLY A 237 11.24 11.82 -11.48
CA GLY A 237 11.93 10.58 -11.80
C GLY A 237 12.25 9.70 -10.59
N GLY A 238 11.83 10.10 -9.38
CA GLY A 238 11.91 9.28 -8.16
C GLY A 238 10.56 8.67 -7.80
N TYR A 239 10.39 8.41 -6.50
CA TYR A 239 9.22 7.70 -5.96
C TYR A 239 8.68 8.37 -4.71
N TRP A 240 7.36 8.51 -4.64
CA TRP A 240 6.65 8.84 -3.42
C TRP A 240 6.47 7.59 -2.58
N VAL A 241 6.84 7.68 -1.31
CA VAL A 241 6.69 6.61 -0.33
C VAL A 241 5.90 7.14 0.86
N SER A 242 4.75 6.54 1.11
CA SER A 242 3.93 6.83 2.28
C SER A 242 4.35 5.97 3.47
N MET A 243 4.28 6.53 4.67
CA MET A 243 4.62 5.84 5.92
C MET A 243 3.53 6.10 6.95
N ALA A 244 2.72 5.08 7.18
CA ALA A 244 1.56 5.16 8.07
C ALA A 244 1.92 5.24 9.55
N ALA A 245 3.12 4.82 9.91
CA ALA A 245 3.69 4.93 11.25
C ALA A 245 5.17 5.31 11.15
N VAL A 246 5.63 6.12 12.09
CA VAL A 246 6.96 6.72 12.09
C VAL A 246 7.77 6.16 13.25
N ARG A 247 9.06 5.98 13.05
CA ARG A 247 10.05 5.58 14.05
C ARG A 247 10.73 6.85 14.55
N PRO A 248 10.29 7.47 15.67
CA PRO A 248 10.87 8.72 16.14
C PRO A 248 12.34 8.53 16.53
N ASN A 249 13.21 9.43 16.03
CA ASN A 249 14.63 9.47 16.42
C ASN A 249 15.14 10.93 16.46
N PRO A 250 15.50 11.48 17.63
CA PRO A 250 15.43 10.84 18.95
C PRO A 250 14.00 10.61 19.40
N GLY A 251 13.76 9.50 20.11
CA GLY A 251 12.45 9.14 20.63
C GLY A 251 12.29 7.63 20.84
N PHE A 252 11.19 7.24 21.45
CA PHE A 252 10.88 5.84 21.73
C PHE A 252 10.03 5.24 20.61
N SER A 253 10.54 4.20 19.96
CA SER A 253 9.79 3.37 19.03
C SER A 253 9.37 2.07 19.72
N MET A 254 8.08 1.89 19.95
CA MET A 254 7.53 0.68 20.56
C MET A 254 7.88 -0.57 19.73
N LEU A 255 7.81 -0.48 18.40
CA LEU A 255 8.10 -1.62 17.53
C LEU A 255 9.58 -2.01 17.58
N ASP A 256 10.49 -1.03 17.58
CA ASP A 256 11.93 -1.29 17.72
C ASP A 256 12.23 -1.90 19.11
N PHE A 257 11.65 -1.36 20.17
CA PHE A 257 11.78 -1.89 21.52
C PHE A 257 11.28 -3.33 21.62
N LEU A 258 10.15 -3.63 21.04
CA LEU A 258 9.53 -4.95 21.07
C LEU A 258 10.21 -5.94 20.10
N SER A 259 10.93 -5.46 19.08
CA SER A 259 11.61 -6.33 18.11
C SER A 259 12.54 -7.35 18.77
N GLN A 260 13.20 -6.94 19.84
CA GLN A 260 14.14 -7.76 20.61
C GLN A 260 13.52 -8.50 21.81
N ARG A 261 12.19 -8.41 22.01
CA ARG A 261 11.50 -8.95 23.20
C ARG A 261 10.26 -9.77 22.84
N PRO A 262 10.44 -10.94 22.20
CA PRO A 262 9.32 -11.74 21.69
C PRO A 262 8.35 -12.21 22.79
N TRP A 263 8.82 -12.41 24.01
CA TRP A 263 7.95 -12.79 25.13
C TRP A 263 7.01 -11.65 25.55
N VAL A 264 7.49 -10.38 25.52
CA VAL A 264 6.65 -9.18 25.78
C VAL A 264 5.56 -9.06 24.72
N LYS A 265 5.92 -9.25 23.44
CA LYS A 265 4.93 -9.24 22.33
C LYS A 265 3.81 -10.24 22.58
N LYS A 266 4.16 -11.48 22.92
CA LYS A 266 3.17 -12.54 23.21
C LYS A 266 2.26 -12.16 24.37
N LEU A 267 2.81 -11.56 25.42
CA LEU A 267 2.02 -11.11 26.58
C LEU A 267 1.05 -9.99 26.19
N ILE A 268 1.51 -8.99 25.43
CA ILE A 268 0.68 -7.89 24.94
C ILE A 268 -0.53 -8.43 24.16
N PHE A 269 -0.32 -9.33 23.19
CA PHE A 269 -1.41 -9.89 22.38
C PHE A 269 -2.32 -10.87 23.16
N LYS A 270 -1.89 -11.39 24.28
CA LYS A 270 -2.77 -12.13 25.18
C LYS A 270 -3.69 -11.24 26.01
N LEU A 271 -3.22 -10.05 26.36
CA LEU A 271 -3.93 -9.14 27.27
C LEU A 271 -4.80 -8.10 26.53
N PHE A 272 -4.42 -7.71 25.32
CA PHE A 272 -5.06 -6.62 24.60
C PHE A 272 -5.48 -7.06 23.19
N SER A 273 -6.70 -6.69 22.81
CA SER A 273 -7.15 -6.85 21.42
C SER A 273 -6.40 -5.88 20.49
N GLN A 274 -6.35 -6.23 19.22
CA GLN A 274 -5.72 -5.38 18.20
C GLN A 274 -6.33 -3.96 18.16
N ASP A 275 -7.64 -3.83 18.38
CA ASP A 275 -8.33 -2.54 18.38
C ASP A 275 -7.90 -1.63 19.55
N VAL A 276 -7.61 -2.24 20.70
CA VAL A 276 -7.03 -1.52 21.85
C VAL A 276 -5.61 -1.06 21.53
N LEU A 277 -4.80 -1.94 20.96
CA LEU A 277 -3.42 -1.62 20.57
C LEU A 277 -3.37 -0.51 19.53
N MET A 278 -4.28 -0.51 18.56
CA MET A 278 -4.37 0.54 17.53
C MET A 278 -4.67 1.94 18.09
N LYS A 279 -5.33 2.04 19.22
CA LYS A 279 -5.56 3.34 19.89
C LYS A 279 -4.29 3.94 20.47
N ALA A 280 -3.29 3.10 20.76
CA ALA A 280 -1.98 3.52 21.26
C ALA A 280 -0.97 3.83 20.16
N VAL A 281 -1.26 3.53 18.89
CA VAL A 281 -0.38 3.85 17.76
C VAL A 281 -0.42 5.36 17.50
N PRO A 282 0.75 6.03 17.49
CA PRO A 282 0.80 7.45 17.16
C PRO A 282 0.24 7.73 15.76
N ARG A 283 -0.49 8.83 15.63
CA ARG A 283 -1.06 9.26 14.34
C ARG A 283 -0.06 9.98 13.42
N TYR A 284 1.22 9.92 13.75
CA TYR A 284 2.25 10.58 12.97
C TYR A 284 2.26 10.07 11.54
N SER A 285 2.09 10.95 10.58
CA SER A 285 2.13 10.66 9.15
C SER A 285 3.33 11.30 8.49
N LEU A 286 3.92 10.56 7.56
CA LEU A 286 5.10 10.94 6.80
C LEU A 286 4.94 10.48 5.35
N VAL A 287 5.19 11.38 4.42
CA VAL A 287 5.33 11.09 3.00
C VAL A 287 6.68 11.59 2.54
N ALA A 288 7.44 10.76 1.85
CA ALA A 288 8.75 11.11 1.36
C ALA A 288 8.89 10.91 -0.14
N GLU A 289 9.62 11.79 -0.80
CA GLU A 289 10.09 11.61 -2.16
C GLU A 289 11.53 11.09 -2.13
N ILE A 290 11.71 9.87 -2.67
CA ILE A 290 12.99 9.17 -2.74
C ILE A 290 13.44 9.13 -4.18
N GLN A 291 14.67 9.58 -4.46
CA GLN A 291 15.27 9.53 -5.79
C GLN A 291 15.59 8.09 -6.21
N ASP A 292 15.81 7.88 -7.48
CA ASP A 292 16.12 6.56 -8.04
C ASP A 292 17.38 5.91 -7.40
N GLY A 293 18.29 6.68 -6.86
CA GLY A 293 19.43 6.17 -6.07
C GLY A 293 19.13 5.82 -4.60
N GLY A 294 17.86 5.82 -4.16
CA GLY A 294 17.49 5.56 -2.76
C GLY A 294 17.73 6.75 -1.81
N VAL A 295 18.06 7.92 -2.33
CA VAL A 295 18.33 9.13 -1.54
C VAL A 295 17.05 9.91 -1.35
N CYS A 296 16.77 10.31 -0.11
CA CYS A 296 15.65 11.18 0.19
C CYS A 296 15.87 12.58 -0.40
N ARG A 297 14.89 13.06 -1.20
CA ARG A 297 14.87 14.39 -1.79
C ARG A 297 14.17 15.41 -0.88
N ARG A 298 12.99 15.04 -0.40
CA ARG A 298 12.16 15.84 0.51
C ARG A 298 11.19 14.94 1.29
N SER A 299 10.73 15.41 2.41
CA SER A 299 9.70 14.74 3.19
C SER A 299 8.69 15.71 3.76
N PHE A 300 7.47 15.27 3.90
CA PHE A 300 6.32 16.02 4.41
C PHE A 300 5.76 15.30 5.62
N HIS A 301 5.50 16.05 6.69
CA HIS A 301 5.14 15.49 7.99
C HIS A 301 3.84 16.10 8.53
N ASP A 302 3.06 15.28 9.22
CA ASP A 302 2.04 15.70 10.19
C ASP A 302 2.25 14.93 11.50
N PRO A 303 3.04 15.46 12.42
CA PRO A 303 3.43 14.72 13.64
C PRO A 303 2.29 14.32 14.55
N ASN A 304 1.14 14.98 14.46
CA ASN A 304 -0.02 14.68 15.28
C ASN A 304 -1.18 14.07 14.48
N GLY A 305 -1.02 13.90 13.16
CA GLY A 305 -2.07 13.40 12.29
C GLY A 305 -3.33 14.26 12.31
N LEU A 306 -3.17 15.59 12.34
CA LEU A 306 -4.30 16.53 12.43
C LEU A 306 -5.04 16.67 11.11
N VAL A 307 -4.32 16.60 9.99
CA VAL A 307 -4.88 16.76 8.66
C VAL A 307 -4.72 15.48 7.85
N ALA A 308 -3.54 14.87 7.88
CA ALA A 308 -3.28 13.60 7.25
C ALA A 308 -2.92 12.55 8.31
N ALA A 309 -3.70 11.46 8.41
CA ALA A 309 -3.49 10.40 9.39
C ALA A 309 -3.55 9.02 8.72
N TYR A 310 -2.75 8.08 9.20
CA TYR A 310 -2.72 6.70 8.72
C TYR A 310 -2.51 6.61 7.20
N VAL A 311 -1.56 7.42 6.69
CA VAL A 311 -1.31 7.54 5.24
C VAL A 311 -0.79 6.23 4.67
N SER A 312 -1.43 5.76 3.60
CA SER A 312 -1.04 4.57 2.86
C SER A 312 -0.58 4.88 1.45
N GLU A 313 -1.05 5.99 0.87
CA GLU A 313 -0.85 6.34 -0.53
C GLU A 313 -0.38 7.78 -0.68
N ALA A 314 0.47 8.03 -1.66
CA ALA A 314 0.83 9.37 -2.12
C ALA A 314 0.91 9.36 -3.66
N HIS A 315 -0.15 9.80 -4.31
CA HIS A 315 -0.31 9.82 -5.75
C HIS A 315 -0.16 11.24 -6.30
N GLU A 316 0.82 11.46 -7.18
CA GLU A 316 1.07 12.78 -7.77
C GLU A 316 0.26 12.97 -9.06
N HIS A 317 -0.47 14.09 -9.15
CA HIS A 317 -1.18 14.50 -10.37
C HIS A 317 -1.27 16.02 -10.45
N HIS A 318 -0.85 16.59 -11.60
CA HIS A 318 -0.88 18.05 -11.89
C HIS A 318 -0.30 18.92 -10.76
N GLY A 319 0.89 18.57 -10.27
CA GLY A 319 1.59 19.32 -9.22
C GLY A 319 0.95 19.24 -7.83
N LYS A 320 0.03 18.31 -7.64
CA LYS A 320 -0.63 18.01 -6.36
C LYS A 320 -0.37 16.58 -5.94
N LEU A 321 -0.29 16.36 -4.63
CA LEU A 321 -0.14 15.07 -4.03
C LEU A 321 -1.46 14.66 -3.37
N TYR A 322 -2.07 13.62 -3.90
CA TYR A 322 -3.29 13.01 -3.36
C TYR A 322 -2.89 11.91 -2.38
N ILE A 323 -3.30 12.06 -1.15
CA ILE A 323 -2.85 11.23 -0.04
C ILE A 323 -4.02 10.36 0.43
N GLY A 324 -3.88 9.06 0.21
CA GLY A 324 -4.81 8.05 0.67
C GLY A 324 -4.50 7.59 2.10
N SER A 325 -5.45 6.87 2.67
CA SER A 325 -5.34 6.35 4.03
C SER A 325 -6.11 5.04 4.14
N PHE A 326 -5.54 4.08 4.84
CA PHE A 326 -6.25 2.83 5.09
C PHE A 326 -7.38 2.98 6.14
N ARG A 327 -7.55 4.15 6.76
CA ARG A 327 -8.51 4.35 7.86
C ARG A 327 -9.27 5.67 7.82
N SER A 328 -8.69 6.75 7.32
CA SER A 328 -9.32 8.08 7.34
C SER A 328 -10.52 8.14 6.40
N PRO A 329 -11.57 8.94 6.73
CA PRO A 329 -12.77 9.04 5.93
C PRO A 329 -12.68 10.14 4.84
N TYR A 330 -11.49 10.40 4.30
CA TYR A 330 -11.22 11.44 3.31
C TYR A 330 -9.94 11.13 2.52
N ILE A 331 -9.73 11.87 1.44
CA ILE A 331 -8.46 12.01 0.74
C ILE A 331 -7.88 13.38 1.10
N ALA A 332 -6.61 13.44 1.52
CA ALA A 332 -5.92 14.72 1.72
C ALA A 332 -5.19 15.12 0.43
N VAL A 333 -5.20 16.41 0.07
CA VAL A 333 -4.56 16.93 -1.14
C VAL A 333 -3.62 18.07 -0.78
N LEU A 334 -2.34 17.87 -1.05
CA LEU A 334 -1.27 18.84 -0.84
C LEU A 334 -0.83 19.43 -2.18
N ASP A 335 -0.69 20.75 -2.27
CA ASP A 335 -0.07 21.42 -3.41
C ASP A 335 1.45 21.33 -3.29
N LEU A 336 2.10 20.79 -4.29
CA LEU A 336 3.56 20.59 -4.30
C LEU A 336 4.34 21.87 -4.66
N GLN A 337 3.67 22.86 -5.25
CA GLN A 337 4.23 24.14 -5.66
C GLN A 337 4.02 25.25 -4.61
N GLY A 338 3.27 24.99 -3.56
CA GLY A 338 3.06 25.90 -2.45
C GLY A 338 4.37 26.24 -1.72
N PRO A 339 4.40 27.36 -0.99
CA PRO A 339 5.60 27.85 -0.31
C PRO A 339 6.23 26.87 0.68
#